data_77ce574d0b3ab0250857aa91807d2c0c
#
_entry.id   77ce574d0b3ab0250857aa91807d2c0c
#
_cell.length_a   1.000
_cell.length_b   1.000
_cell.length_c   1.000
_cell.angle_alpha   90.00
_cell.angle_beta   90.00
_cell.angle_gamma   90.00
#
_symmetry.space_group_name_H-M   'P 1'
#
loop_
_entity.id
_entity.type
_entity.pdbx_description
1 polymer ?
#
loop_
_entity_poly.entity_id
_entity_poly.type
_entity_poly.pdbx_seq_one_letter_code
_entity_poly.pdbx_strand_id
1 'polypeptide(L)'
;MAARPSHSSTNSDLGTLFANPLAMRASVLLICLLCVTGCDETSPSGPTVPVNERFTLAPGEVAKITGADLRLEFIRVNGDSRCPADALCIQGGDAIVQIRATGGSSPELLGLHTGDSSQASAVYDSARITLVELQPYPFSSRTIAPDEYRATLTVTQ
;
A
#
# COMPACT_ATOMS: atom_id res chain seq x y z
N MET A 1 -12.16 -7.12 82.98
CA MET A 1 -12.86 -5.85 83.09
C MET A 1 -13.15 -5.40 81.67
N ALA A 2 -14.35 -5.66 81.17
CA ALA A 2 -15.46 -4.75 81.04
C ALA A 2 -15.05 -3.50 80.21
N ALA A 3 -15.63 -3.17 79.07
CA ALA A 3 -17.02 -3.07 78.67
C ALA A 3 -17.14 -2.92 77.13
N ARG A 4 -18.22 -3.45 76.56
CA ARG A 4 -18.93 -2.93 75.37
C ARG A 4 -19.77 -1.74 75.78
N PRO A 5 -20.18 -0.82 74.91
CA PRO A 5 -21.38 -0.98 74.11
C PRO A 5 -21.26 -0.32 72.71
N SER A 6 -22.04 -0.57 71.80
CA SER A 6 -23.43 -0.62 71.34
C SER A 6 -23.63 0.23 70.08
N HIS A 7 -24.22 -0.45 69.10
CA HIS A 7 -25.19 -0.03 68.07
C HIS A 7 -25.22 1.41 67.56
N SER A 8 -25.13 1.58 66.24
CA SER A 8 -26.14 2.34 65.52
C SER A 8 -26.28 1.84 64.08
N SER A 9 -27.43 1.26 63.78
CA SER A 9 -27.94 1.00 62.46
C SER A 9 -28.29 2.33 61.77
N THR A 10 -27.83 2.54 60.58
CA THR A 10 -28.52 3.45 59.64
C THR A 10 -28.75 2.72 58.32
N ASN A 11 -29.98 2.30 58.17
CA ASN A 11 -30.55 1.94 56.86
C ASN A 11 -30.48 3.19 55.98
N SER A 12 -29.81 3.07 54.86
CA SER A 12 -29.99 4.03 53.77
C SER A 12 -30.63 3.29 52.60
N ASP A 13 -31.79 3.76 52.32
CA ASP A 13 -32.70 3.30 51.27
C ASP A 13 -32.00 3.06 49.96
N LEU A 14 -32.13 1.81 49.48
CA LEU A 14 -31.78 1.44 48.12
C LEU A 14 -32.91 1.94 47.20
N GLY A 15 -32.76 3.18 46.73
CA GLY A 15 -33.61 3.74 45.71
C GLY A 15 -33.58 2.91 44.44
N THR A 16 -34.67 2.20 44.21
CA THR A 16 -34.90 1.43 42.98
C THR A 16 -35.01 2.40 41.82
N LEU A 17 -33.90 2.60 41.12
CA LEU A 17 -33.90 3.25 39.83
C LEU A 17 -34.59 2.30 38.83
N PHE A 18 -35.86 2.53 38.60
CA PHE A 18 -36.57 1.96 37.47
C PHE A 18 -35.85 2.34 36.19
N ALA A 19 -35.01 1.44 35.68
CA ALA A 19 -34.39 1.58 34.38
C ALA A 19 -35.52 1.54 33.34
N ASN A 20 -35.83 2.70 32.78
CA ASN A 20 -36.83 2.85 31.76
C ASN A 20 -36.36 2.14 30.47
N PRO A 21 -36.99 1.03 30.03
CA PRO A 21 -36.49 0.23 28.89
C PRO A 21 -36.50 1.04 27.57
N LEU A 22 -37.23 2.13 27.50
CA LEU A 22 -37.23 3.04 26.36
C LEU A 22 -35.96 3.89 26.27
N ALA A 23 -35.38 4.33 27.41
CA ALA A 23 -34.15 5.07 27.45
C ALA A 23 -32.94 4.20 27.04
N MET A 24 -32.94 2.92 27.43
CA MET A 24 -31.88 1.96 27.07
C MET A 24 -31.88 1.63 25.58
N ARG A 25 -33.06 1.56 24.94
CA ARG A 25 -33.17 1.32 23.49
C ARG A 25 -32.71 2.51 22.66
N ALA A 26 -32.97 3.73 23.10
CA ALA A 26 -32.49 4.94 22.43
C ALA A 26 -30.96 5.07 22.51
N SER A 27 -30.35 4.70 23.66
CA SER A 27 -28.89 4.76 23.84
C SER A 27 -28.16 3.71 22.99
N VAL A 28 -28.69 2.50 22.85
CA VAL A 28 -28.12 1.45 22.00
C VAL A 28 -28.18 1.82 20.51
N LEU A 29 -29.30 2.41 20.05
CA LEU A 29 -29.47 2.88 18.69
C LEU A 29 -28.52 4.04 18.35
N LEU A 30 -28.24 4.95 19.29
CA LEU A 30 -27.32 6.05 19.10
C LEU A 30 -25.85 5.54 19.01
N ILE A 31 -25.49 4.55 19.80
CA ILE A 31 -24.13 3.94 19.77
C ILE A 31 -23.93 3.15 18.46
N CYS A 32 -24.94 2.44 17.95
CA CYS A 32 -24.85 1.77 16.65
C CYS A 32 -24.72 2.74 15.47
N LEU A 33 -25.30 3.94 15.54
CA LEU A 33 -25.21 4.94 14.48
C LEU A 33 -23.81 5.59 14.39
N LEU A 34 -23.06 5.59 15.48
CA LEU A 34 -21.67 6.12 15.52
C LEU A 34 -20.61 5.11 15.03
N CYS A 35 -20.95 3.83 14.89
CA CYS A 35 -20.01 2.80 14.39
C CYS A 35 -19.97 2.69 12.87
N VAL A 36 -20.72 3.50 12.11
CA VAL A 36 -20.73 3.46 10.62
C VAL A 36 -19.76 4.47 10.02
N THR A 37 -18.93 5.14 10.82
CA THR A 37 -17.87 6.00 10.28
C THR A 37 -16.68 5.14 9.83
N GLY A 38 -16.77 4.70 8.57
CA GLY A 38 -15.70 4.55 7.63
C GLY A 38 -14.45 3.79 8.09
N CYS A 39 -14.36 2.50 7.78
CA CYS A 39 -13.10 1.98 7.30
C CYS A 39 -12.88 2.65 5.93
N ASP A 40 -12.13 3.74 5.90
CA ASP A 40 -11.47 4.19 4.69
C ASP A 40 -10.42 3.11 4.40
N GLU A 41 -10.77 2.15 3.56
CA GLU A 41 -9.78 1.31 2.92
C GLU A 41 -8.94 2.25 2.06
N THR A 42 -7.80 2.68 2.62
CA THR A 42 -6.74 3.34 1.86
C THR A 42 -6.20 2.29 0.87
N SER A 43 -6.96 2.03 -0.18
CA SER A 43 -6.42 1.44 -1.39
C SER A 43 -5.23 2.31 -1.80
N PRO A 44 -4.03 1.76 -2.03
CA PRO A 44 -2.93 2.51 -2.59
C PRO A 44 -3.39 3.04 -3.96
N SER A 45 -3.89 4.27 -3.94
CA SER A 45 -4.50 4.93 -5.09
C SER A 45 -3.39 5.63 -5.85
N GLY A 46 -2.81 4.90 -6.80
CA GLY A 46 -1.88 5.47 -7.76
C GLY A 46 -2.61 6.13 -8.93
N PRO A 47 -1.87 6.62 -9.93
CA PRO A 47 -2.42 7.33 -11.07
C PRO A 47 -3.31 6.44 -11.94
N THR A 48 -4.31 7.07 -12.57
CA THR A 48 -5.03 6.48 -13.70
C THR A 48 -4.39 7.01 -14.98
N VAL A 49 -3.84 6.12 -15.81
CA VAL A 49 -2.99 6.46 -16.95
C VAL A 49 -3.53 5.78 -18.21
N PRO A 50 -3.66 6.47 -19.33
CA PRO A 50 -4.01 5.83 -20.60
C PRO A 50 -2.83 5.02 -21.17
N VAL A 51 -3.15 4.06 -22.04
CA VAL A 51 -2.13 3.35 -22.83
C VAL A 51 -1.29 4.35 -23.65
N ASN A 52 -0.02 3.99 -23.90
CA ASN A 52 0.97 4.80 -24.63
C ASN A 52 1.46 6.05 -23.90
N GLU A 53 1.05 6.30 -22.66
CA GLU A 53 1.62 7.36 -21.84
C GLU A 53 2.65 6.82 -20.85
N ARG A 54 3.62 7.69 -20.49
CA ARG A 54 4.61 7.40 -19.46
C ARG A 54 4.06 7.78 -18.09
N PHE A 55 4.32 6.95 -17.11
CA PHE A 55 3.97 7.22 -15.72
C PHE A 55 5.06 6.68 -14.79
N THR A 56 5.13 7.22 -13.59
CA THR A 56 6.13 6.84 -12.59
C THR A 56 5.44 6.32 -11.35
N LEU A 57 5.96 5.23 -10.79
CA LEU A 57 5.50 4.61 -9.54
C LEU A 57 6.61 4.57 -8.51
N ALA A 58 6.25 4.81 -7.26
CA ALA A 58 7.03 4.44 -6.09
C ALA A 58 6.71 3.00 -5.65
N PRO A 59 7.58 2.32 -4.88
CA PRO A 59 7.27 1.03 -4.30
C PRO A 59 5.96 1.05 -3.49
N GLY A 60 5.08 0.08 -3.75
CA GLY A 60 3.74 -0.01 -3.18
C GLY A 60 2.67 0.80 -3.91
N GLU A 61 3.00 1.66 -4.85
CA GLU A 61 2.01 2.37 -5.66
C GLU A 61 1.42 1.50 -6.77
N VAL A 62 0.14 1.74 -7.07
CA VAL A 62 -0.63 1.01 -8.09
C VAL A 62 -1.16 1.97 -9.15
N ALA A 63 -0.79 1.80 -10.41
CA ALA A 63 -1.41 2.51 -11.53
C ALA A 63 -2.57 1.68 -12.11
N LYS A 64 -3.68 2.36 -12.45
CA LYS A 64 -4.76 1.80 -13.26
C LYS A 64 -4.59 2.25 -14.70
N ILE A 65 -4.51 1.30 -15.63
CA ILE A 65 -4.33 1.59 -17.06
C ILE A 65 -5.69 1.68 -17.73
N THR A 66 -6.04 2.86 -18.26
CA THR A 66 -7.27 3.06 -19.03
C THR A 66 -7.06 2.61 -20.48
N GLY A 67 -8.05 1.91 -21.02
CA GLY A 67 -7.94 1.27 -22.34
C GLY A 67 -7.46 -0.18 -22.27
N ALA A 68 -7.05 -0.66 -21.08
CA ALA A 68 -6.77 -2.06 -20.78
C ALA A 68 -7.39 -2.39 -19.41
N ASP A 69 -7.85 -3.63 -19.23
CA ASP A 69 -8.19 -4.12 -17.88
C ASP A 69 -6.91 -4.52 -17.17
N LEU A 70 -6.12 -3.51 -16.74
CA LEU A 70 -4.78 -3.70 -16.22
C LEU A 70 -4.52 -2.75 -15.06
N ARG A 71 -3.97 -3.31 -13.98
CA ARG A 71 -3.38 -2.58 -12.86
C ARG A 71 -1.95 -3.04 -12.67
N LEU A 72 -1.04 -2.10 -12.49
CA LEU A 72 0.38 -2.35 -12.27
C LEU A 72 0.78 -1.81 -10.91
N GLU A 73 1.31 -2.68 -10.06
CA GLU A 73 1.86 -2.34 -8.75
C GLU A 73 3.39 -2.46 -8.80
N PHE A 74 4.09 -1.42 -8.43
CA PHE A 74 5.54 -1.50 -8.23
C PHE A 74 5.83 -2.12 -6.86
N ILE A 75 6.30 -3.38 -6.85
CA ILE A 75 6.57 -4.12 -5.61
C ILE A 75 7.88 -3.67 -4.98
N ARG A 76 9.00 -3.78 -5.74
CA ARG A 76 10.36 -3.46 -5.27
C ARG A 76 11.38 -3.55 -6.39
N VAL A 77 12.59 -3.08 -6.10
CA VAL A 77 13.79 -3.45 -6.84
C VAL A 77 14.40 -4.70 -6.19
N ASN A 78 14.59 -5.75 -6.99
CA ASN A 78 15.16 -7.02 -6.54
C ASN A 78 16.64 -7.11 -6.98
N GLY A 79 17.48 -6.40 -6.27
CA GLY A 79 18.91 -6.23 -6.61
C GLY A 79 19.13 -5.05 -7.56
N ASP A 80 20.13 -4.25 -7.22
CA ASP A 80 20.60 -3.13 -8.03
C ASP A 80 22.13 -3.19 -8.07
N SER A 81 22.66 -3.58 -9.21
CA SER A 81 24.09 -3.66 -9.50
C SER A 81 24.49 -2.70 -10.62
N ARG A 82 23.66 -1.70 -10.94
CA ARG A 82 23.98 -0.68 -11.95
C ARG A 82 25.29 0.00 -11.62
N CYS A 83 26.08 0.30 -12.64
CA CYS A 83 27.32 1.04 -12.45
C CYS A 83 27.03 2.43 -11.88
N PRO A 84 27.65 2.84 -10.76
CA PRO A 84 27.47 4.20 -10.25
C PRO A 84 27.87 5.27 -11.27
N ALA A 85 27.15 6.38 -11.29
CA ALA A 85 27.36 7.47 -12.24
C ALA A 85 28.75 8.13 -12.10
N ASP A 86 29.38 8.00 -10.95
CA ASP A 86 30.70 8.52 -10.60
C ASP A 86 31.81 7.45 -10.65
N ALA A 87 31.55 6.28 -11.25
CA ALA A 87 32.49 5.18 -11.37
C ALA A 87 32.69 4.74 -12.83
N LEU A 88 33.80 4.11 -13.12
CA LEU A 88 34.08 3.42 -14.39
C LEU A 88 33.97 1.91 -14.15
N CYS A 89 32.97 1.29 -14.75
CA CYS A 89 32.74 -0.14 -14.66
C CYS A 89 33.07 -0.84 -15.98
N ILE A 90 33.57 -2.06 -15.88
CA ILE A 90 33.82 -2.91 -17.07
C ILE A 90 32.47 -3.37 -17.68
N GLN A 91 31.46 -3.56 -16.83
CA GLN A 91 30.09 -3.91 -17.23
C GLN A 91 29.10 -2.92 -16.60
N GLY A 92 28.03 -2.60 -17.33
CA GLY A 92 27.03 -1.61 -16.91
C GLY A 92 26.21 -2.00 -15.67
N GLY A 93 26.20 -3.29 -15.35
CA GLY A 93 25.34 -3.83 -14.27
C GLY A 93 23.86 -3.77 -14.62
N ASP A 94 23.02 -4.18 -13.68
CA ASP A 94 21.57 -4.29 -13.86
C ASP A 94 20.82 -4.01 -12.57
N ALA A 95 19.56 -3.60 -12.71
CA ALA A 95 18.57 -3.60 -11.63
C ALA A 95 17.29 -4.27 -12.11
N ILE A 96 16.70 -5.10 -11.26
CA ILE A 96 15.47 -5.84 -11.58
C ILE A 96 14.30 -5.19 -10.85
N VAL A 97 13.40 -4.59 -11.61
CA VAL A 97 12.17 -3.97 -11.12
C VAL A 97 11.04 -5.00 -11.13
N GLN A 98 10.50 -5.30 -9.95
CA GLN A 98 9.39 -6.24 -9.81
C GLN A 98 8.05 -5.49 -9.86
N ILE A 99 7.25 -5.81 -10.88
CA ILE A 99 5.92 -5.27 -11.11
C ILE A 99 4.90 -6.39 -11.01
N ARG A 100 3.86 -6.21 -10.18
CA ARG A 100 2.69 -7.09 -10.19
C ARG A 100 1.66 -6.55 -11.17
N ALA A 101 1.28 -7.37 -12.15
CA ALA A 101 0.21 -7.10 -13.08
C ALA A 101 -1.06 -7.85 -12.65
N THR A 102 -2.21 -7.16 -12.67
CA THR A 102 -3.54 -7.70 -12.32
C THR A 102 -4.62 -7.11 -13.22
N GLY A 103 -5.79 -7.75 -13.28
CA GLY A 103 -6.95 -7.32 -14.08
C GLY A 103 -7.24 -8.23 -15.25
N GLY A 104 -6.25 -8.94 -15.77
CA GLY A 104 -6.41 -9.93 -16.84
C GLY A 104 -6.73 -11.33 -16.34
N SER A 105 -6.20 -12.36 -17.04
CA SER A 105 -6.51 -13.77 -16.80
C SER A 105 -6.10 -14.26 -15.40
N SER A 106 -4.94 -13.84 -14.90
CA SER A 106 -4.45 -14.16 -13.56
C SER A 106 -3.36 -13.16 -13.14
N PRO A 107 -3.22 -12.87 -11.81
CA PRO A 107 -2.13 -12.03 -11.33
C PRO A 107 -0.76 -12.61 -11.70
N GLU A 108 0.16 -11.77 -12.16
CA GLU A 108 1.51 -12.16 -12.54
C GLU A 108 2.54 -11.20 -11.95
N LEU A 109 3.72 -11.74 -11.60
CA LEU A 109 4.87 -10.95 -11.14
C LEU A 109 5.90 -10.87 -12.27
N LEU A 110 6.09 -9.68 -12.80
CA LEU A 110 6.99 -9.39 -13.90
C LEU A 110 8.32 -8.85 -13.36
N GLY A 111 9.44 -9.32 -13.91
CA GLY A 111 10.77 -8.76 -13.68
C GLY A 111 11.21 -7.95 -14.89
N LEU A 112 11.40 -6.65 -14.73
CA LEU A 112 11.86 -5.76 -15.79
C LEU A 112 13.29 -5.31 -15.48
N HIS A 113 14.17 -5.42 -16.46
CA HIS A 113 15.61 -5.18 -16.32
C HIS A 113 16.03 -3.83 -16.87
N THR A 114 16.99 -3.17 -16.20
CA THR A 114 17.58 -1.92 -16.68
C THR A 114 18.78 -2.13 -17.58
N GLY A 115 19.52 -3.22 -17.37
CA GLY A 115 20.79 -3.53 -18.07
C GLY A 115 20.62 -4.31 -19.38
N ASP A 116 19.45 -4.92 -19.61
CA ASP A 116 19.17 -5.71 -20.80
C ASP A 116 17.89 -5.21 -21.48
N SER A 117 18.04 -4.59 -22.63
CA SER A 117 16.92 -4.05 -23.41
C SER A 117 15.91 -5.12 -23.85
N SER A 118 16.33 -6.38 -24.01
CA SER A 118 15.43 -7.48 -24.35
C SER A 118 14.53 -7.89 -23.17
N GLN A 119 14.95 -7.62 -21.96
CA GLN A 119 14.24 -7.89 -20.70
C GLN A 119 13.67 -6.63 -20.05
N ALA A 120 13.85 -5.46 -20.67
CA ALA A 120 13.26 -4.20 -20.21
C ALA A 120 11.73 -4.17 -20.38
N SER A 121 11.14 -5.14 -21.06
CA SER A 121 9.70 -5.25 -21.24
C SER A 121 9.20 -6.68 -21.05
N ALA A 122 7.96 -6.79 -20.58
CA ALA A 122 7.22 -8.03 -20.45
C ALA A 122 5.82 -7.88 -21.08
N VAL A 123 5.23 -9.00 -21.45
CA VAL A 123 3.86 -9.04 -21.99
C VAL A 123 2.96 -9.67 -20.94
N TYR A 124 1.84 -9.00 -20.64
CA TYR A 124 0.78 -9.50 -19.79
C TYR A 124 -0.53 -9.43 -20.57
N ASP A 125 -1.12 -10.59 -20.87
CA ASP A 125 -2.22 -10.76 -21.82
C ASP A 125 -1.89 -10.08 -23.19
N SER A 126 -2.62 -9.04 -23.56
CA SER A 126 -2.40 -8.29 -24.82
C SER A 126 -1.57 -7.02 -24.62
N ALA A 127 -1.20 -6.70 -23.40
CA ALA A 127 -0.45 -5.47 -23.06
C ALA A 127 1.05 -5.74 -22.92
N ARG A 128 1.87 -4.86 -23.49
CA ARG A 128 3.32 -4.84 -23.28
C ARG A 128 3.66 -3.75 -22.27
N ILE A 129 4.25 -4.14 -21.17
CA ILE A 129 4.74 -3.26 -20.11
C ILE A 129 6.24 -3.06 -20.31
N THR A 130 6.70 -1.83 -20.42
CA THR A 130 8.10 -1.51 -20.63
C THR A 130 8.63 -0.61 -19.53
N LEU A 131 9.75 -0.97 -18.93
CA LEU A 131 10.52 -0.12 -18.04
C LEU A 131 11.31 0.89 -18.89
N VAL A 132 11.02 2.17 -18.70
CA VAL A 132 11.70 3.28 -19.42
C VAL A 132 12.89 3.76 -18.62
N GLU A 133 12.73 3.87 -17.28
CA GLU A 133 13.75 4.41 -16.40
C GLU A 133 13.55 3.93 -14.96
N LEU A 134 14.66 3.77 -14.24
CA LEU A 134 14.67 3.54 -12.79
C LEU A 134 15.52 4.59 -12.11
N GLN A 135 14.91 5.43 -11.28
CA GLN A 135 15.57 6.43 -10.46
C GLN A 135 15.52 6.07 -8.96
N PRO A 136 16.42 6.59 -8.11
CA PRO A 136 17.59 7.36 -8.50
C PRO A 136 18.66 6.50 -9.17
N TYR A 137 19.55 7.16 -9.91
CA TYR A 137 20.74 6.50 -10.43
C TYR A 137 21.75 6.30 -9.28
N PRO A 138 22.44 5.15 -9.18
CA PRO A 138 23.38 4.91 -8.09
C PRO A 138 24.64 5.82 -8.17
N PHE A 139 25.16 6.17 -6.99
CA PHE A 139 26.45 6.81 -6.78
C PHE A 139 27.27 5.98 -5.80
N SER A 140 28.61 5.95 -5.97
CA SER A 140 29.51 5.15 -5.14
C SER A 140 29.51 5.54 -3.66
N SER A 141 29.17 6.80 -3.37
CA SER A 141 29.13 7.37 -2.02
C SER A 141 27.83 7.09 -1.24
N ARG A 142 26.82 6.46 -1.87
CA ARG A 142 25.48 6.36 -1.29
C ARG A 142 24.79 5.03 -1.63
N THR A 143 24.14 4.45 -0.63
CA THR A 143 23.18 3.35 -0.83
C THR A 143 21.78 3.94 -1.05
N ILE A 144 21.06 3.44 -2.05
CA ILE A 144 19.66 3.82 -2.31
C ILE A 144 18.76 3.04 -1.34
N ALA A 145 17.91 3.74 -0.59
CA ALA A 145 16.91 3.09 0.25
C ALA A 145 15.75 2.53 -0.60
N PRO A 146 15.12 1.42 -0.19
CA PRO A 146 14.07 0.76 -0.99
C PRO A 146 12.90 1.66 -1.38
N ASP A 147 12.52 2.61 -0.54
CA ASP A 147 11.42 3.56 -0.73
C ASP A 147 11.78 4.76 -1.62
N GLU A 148 13.06 4.95 -1.91
CA GLU A 148 13.54 6.03 -2.78
C GLU A 148 13.36 5.72 -4.27
N TYR A 149 13.22 4.45 -4.64
CA TYR A 149 13.10 4.06 -6.05
C TYR A 149 11.85 4.64 -6.71
N ARG A 150 12.01 5.00 -7.98
CA ARG A 150 10.93 5.46 -8.87
C ARG A 150 11.10 4.75 -10.21
N ALA A 151 10.13 3.94 -10.58
CA ALA A 151 10.11 3.24 -11.85
C ALA A 151 9.21 4.00 -12.84
N THR A 152 9.77 4.46 -13.93
CA THR A 152 9.01 5.04 -15.05
C THR A 152 8.68 3.95 -16.04
N LEU A 153 7.40 3.76 -16.30
CA LEU A 153 6.84 2.71 -17.13
C LEU A 153 6.04 3.29 -18.29
N THR A 154 5.84 2.47 -19.32
CA THR A 154 4.85 2.70 -20.37
C THR A 154 4.14 1.40 -20.69
N VAL A 155 2.87 1.47 -21.10
CA VAL A 155 2.05 0.32 -21.51
C VAL A 155 1.58 0.53 -22.93
N THR A 156 1.80 -0.45 -23.79
CA THR A 156 1.33 -0.47 -25.19
C THR A 156 0.48 -1.71 -25.43
N GLN A 157 -0.44 -1.64 -26.40
CA GLN A 157 -1.25 -2.78 -26.89
C GLN A 157 -0.95 -3.06 -28.35
#